data_77c5894363ef04b705923b9ce4ea1ba8
#
_entry.id   77c5894363ef04b705923b9ce4ea1ba8
#
_cell.length_a   1.000
_cell.length_b   1.000
_cell.length_c   1.000
_cell.angle_alpha   90.00
_cell.angle_beta   90.00
_cell.angle_gamma   90.00
#
_symmetry.space_group_name_H-M   'P 1'
#
loop_
_entity.id
_entity.type
_entity.pdbx_description
1 polymer ?
#
loop_
_entity_poly.entity_id
_entity_poly.type
_entity_poly.pdbx_seq_one_letter_code
_entity_poly.pdbx_strand_id
1 'polypeptide(L)'
;NRTNSTNDVGGEPDLDELIERHGGPAPRYVAYPSPSLWRDPPPSGEHVRRLRTVLKKAEPVALYVHVPFCQRLCHFCSCYTEIRRHLPAHGNDYVSHVKIELERLRVCAGKLPRIFSLHLGGGTPTFLSEKQLVDLLKAIRANAEFCPSAEFSLETNPELVTPSQLRLLWELGFSRISLGVQDLNPNVQWAINRFHPYHKIKDIVTLCRDTGFDSVNFDLVYGLTKQTMT
;
A
#
# COMPACT_ATOMS: atom_id res chain seq x y z
N ASN A 1 20.37 -56.58 4.23
CA ASN A 1 20.99 -55.36 3.78
C ASN A 1 19.92 -54.33 3.49
N ARG A 2 19.67 -53.44 4.46
CA ARG A 2 18.83 -52.25 4.28
C ARG A 2 19.80 -51.10 4.06
N THR A 3 19.82 -50.56 2.86
CA THR A 3 20.52 -49.32 2.54
C THR A 3 19.63 -48.14 2.98
N ASN A 4 20.08 -47.41 3.98
CA ASN A 4 19.54 -46.13 4.39
C ASN A 4 19.81 -45.10 3.28
N SER A 5 18.79 -44.62 2.60
CA SER A 5 18.88 -43.39 1.81
C SER A 5 18.69 -42.23 2.80
N THR A 6 19.78 -41.57 3.11
CA THR A 6 19.77 -40.25 3.78
C THR A 6 19.16 -39.26 2.79
N ASN A 7 17.97 -38.71 3.14
CA ASN A 7 17.44 -37.53 2.48
C ASN A 7 18.41 -36.36 2.75
N ASP A 8 19.14 -36.01 1.73
CA ASP A 8 19.93 -34.77 1.69
C ASP A 8 18.93 -33.61 1.69
N VAL A 9 18.70 -33.03 2.83
CA VAL A 9 17.96 -31.76 2.97
C VAL A 9 18.93 -30.70 2.47
N GLY A 10 18.76 -30.30 1.21
CA GLY A 10 19.58 -29.26 0.56
C GLY A 10 19.69 -28.04 1.47
N GLY A 11 20.94 -27.73 1.84
CA GLY A 11 21.24 -26.51 2.60
C GLY A 11 20.70 -25.28 1.87
N GLU A 12 20.34 -24.25 2.61
CA GLU A 12 19.98 -22.96 2.02
C GLU A 12 21.11 -22.52 1.08
N PRO A 13 20.81 -22.10 -0.14
CA PRO A 13 21.83 -21.67 -1.08
C PRO A 13 22.59 -20.49 -0.51
N ASP A 14 23.92 -20.49 -0.70
CA ASP A 14 24.77 -19.38 -0.29
C ASP A 14 24.33 -18.09 -0.99
N LEU A 15 24.30 -16.99 -0.23
CA LEU A 15 23.90 -15.68 -0.74
C LEU A 15 24.75 -15.26 -1.95
N ASP A 16 26.05 -15.54 -1.94
CA ASP A 16 26.96 -15.24 -3.04
C ASP A 16 26.60 -16.03 -4.30
N GLU A 17 26.23 -17.31 -4.16
CA GLU A 17 25.74 -18.15 -5.26
C GLU A 17 24.41 -17.62 -5.83
N LEU A 18 23.50 -17.15 -4.97
CA LEU A 18 22.25 -16.54 -5.40
C LEU A 18 22.48 -15.22 -6.15
N ILE A 19 23.39 -14.38 -5.65
CA ILE A 19 23.76 -13.12 -6.31
C ILE A 19 24.40 -13.39 -7.67
N GLU A 20 25.33 -14.34 -7.76
CA GLU A 20 25.96 -14.70 -9.04
C GLU A 20 24.93 -15.22 -10.04
N ARG A 21 24.00 -16.04 -9.61
CA ARG A 21 22.95 -16.64 -10.46
C ARG A 21 21.88 -15.64 -10.89
N HIS A 22 21.47 -14.71 -10.03
CA HIS A 22 20.31 -13.84 -10.23
C HIS A 22 20.63 -12.34 -10.27
N GLY A 23 21.87 -11.92 -9.99
CA GLY A 23 22.28 -10.52 -9.94
C GLY A 23 22.48 -9.83 -11.30
N GLY A 24 22.18 -10.53 -12.42
CA GLY A 24 22.26 -9.94 -13.76
C GLY A 24 21.16 -8.93 -14.06
N PRO A 25 21.26 -8.20 -15.20
CA PRO A 25 20.21 -7.29 -15.65
C PRO A 25 18.88 -8.02 -15.81
N ALA A 26 17.85 -7.56 -15.09
CA ALA A 26 16.51 -8.13 -15.16
C ALA A 26 15.49 -7.06 -15.53
N PRO A 27 14.40 -7.42 -16.24
CA PRO A 27 13.30 -6.50 -16.47
C PRO A 27 12.70 -6.04 -15.13
N ARG A 28 12.32 -4.77 -15.05
CA ARG A 28 11.61 -4.26 -13.87
C ARG A 28 10.21 -4.85 -13.81
N TYR A 29 9.96 -5.74 -12.88
CA TYR A 29 8.64 -6.26 -12.58
C TYR A 29 8.05 -5.51 -11.40
N VAL A 30 7.04 -4.68 -11.66
CA VAL A 30 6.29 -3.95 -10.62
C VAL A 30 4.92 -4.57 -10.37
N ALA A 31 4.51 -5.51 -11.20
CA ALA A 31 3.24 -6.21 -11.08
C ALA A 31 3.32 -7.60 -11.72
N TYR A 32 2.53 -8.53 -11.22
CA TYR A 32 2.30 -9.82 -11.86
C TYR A 32 0.80 -10.00 -12.15
N PRO A 33 0.42 -10.33 -13.38
CA PRO A 33 1.27 -10.49 -14.57
C PRO A 33 1.95 -9.21 -15.01
N SER A 34 3.09 -9.31 -15.71
CA SER A 34 3.82 -8.17 -16.27
C SER A 34 2.91 -7.31 -17.16
N PRO A 35 3.02 -5.97 -17.14
CA PRO A 35 2.22 -5.06 -17.98
C PRO A 35 2.22 -5.41 -19.46
N SER A 36 3.30 -5.99 -20.00
CA SER A 36 3.39 -6.46 -21.38
C SER A 36 2.41 -7.61 -21.72
N LEU A 37 1.90 -8.30 -20.71
CA LEU A 37 0.92 -9.38 -20.84
C LEU A 37 -0.53 -8.89 -20.63
N TRP A 38 -0.72 -7.64 -20.26
CA TRP A 38 -2.05 -7.11 -20.05
C TRP A 38 -2.81 -7.05 -21.38
N ARG A 39 -4.06 -7.46 -21.31
CA ARG A 39 -5.00 -7.41 -22.42
C ARG A 39 -6.00 -6.28 -22.17
N ASP A 40 -6.75 -5.95 -23.19
CA ASP A 40 -7.91 -5.08 -23.01
C ASP A 40 -8.80 -5.61 -21.89
N PRO A 41 -9.41 -4.71 -21.09
CA PRO A 41 -10.26 -5.14 -20.01
C PRO A 41 -11.42 -5.98 -20.59
N PRO A 42 -11.83 -7.05 -19.88
CA PRO A 42 -12.95 -7.83 -20.33
C PRO A 42 -14.22 -6.97 -20.41
N PRO A 43 -15.20 -7.31 -21.27
CA PRO A 43 -16.47 -6.61 -21.29
C PRO A 43 -17.05 -6.45 -19.88
N SER A 44 -17.67 -5.31 -19.59
CA SER A 44 -18.15 -4.96 -18.24
C SER A 44 -19.00 -6.05 -17.59
N GLY A 45 -19.84 -6.74 -18.34
CA GLY A 45 -20.64 -7.86 -17.83
C GLY A 45 -19.81 -9.07 -17.39
N GLU A 46 -18.70 -9.37 -18.06
CA GLU A 46 -17.82 -10.46 -17.66
C GLU A 46 -17.04 -10.11 -16.39
N HIS A 47 -16.55 -8.87 -16.27
CA HIS A 47 -15.90 -8.40 -15.06
C HIS A 47 -16.81 -8.54 -13.83
N VAL A 48 -18.04 -8.04 -13.93
CA VAL A 48 -19.05 -8.16 -12.86
C VAL A 48 -19.35 -9.63 -12.53
N ARG A 49 -19.44 -10.51 -13.52
CA ARG A 49 -19.69 -11.94 -13.32
C ARG A 49 -18.53 -12.59 -12.55
N ARG A 50 -17.28 -12.31 -12.94
CA ARG A 50 -16.07 -12.82 -12.26
C ARG A 50 -16.00 -12.33 -10.82
N LEU A 51 -16.19 -11.03 -10.61
CA LEU A 51 -16.22 -10.42 -9.29
C LEU A 51 -17.29 -11.07 -8.39
N ARG A 52 -18.51 -11.24 -8.92
CA ARG A 52 -19.60 -11.92 -8.22
C ARG A 52 -19.24 -13.37 -7.83
N THR A 53 -18.56 -14.09 -8.71
CA THR A 53 -18.11 -15.46 -8.43
C THR A 53 -17.11 -15.49 -7.28
N VAL A 54 -16.14 -14.57 -7.25
CA VAL A 54 -15.15 -14.46 -6.16
C VAL A 54 -15.83 -14.07 -4.85
N LEU A 55 -16.63 -13.02 -4.85
CA LEU A 55 -17.28 -12.49 -3.65
C LEU A 55 -18.34 -13.43 -3.06
N LYS A 56 -18.94 -14.31 -3.87
CA LYS A 56 -19.86 -15.34 -3.37
C LYS A 56 -19.17 -16.47 -2.62
N LYS A 57 -17.89 -16.69 -2.85
CA LYS A 57 -17.12 -17.66 -2.04
C LYS A 57 -17.12 -17.21 -0.58
N ALA A 58 -17.05 -18.18 0.32
CA ALA A 58 -16.98 -17.90 1.77
C ALA A 58 -15.59 -17.42 2.22
N GLU A 59 -14.60 -17.47 1.33
CA GLU A 59 -13.22 -17.09 1.62
C GLU A 59 -13.11 -15.57 1.83
N PRO A 60 -12.38 -15.13 2.86
CA PRO A 60 -12.09 -13.72 3.06
C PRO A 60 -11.22 -13.17 1.93
N VAL A 61 -11.36 -11.88 1.64
CA VAL A 61 -10.61 -11.16 0.59
C VAL A 61 -9.81 -10.01 1.19
N ALA A 62 -8.74 -9.61 0.51
CA ALA A 62 -8.05 -8.36 0.79
C ALA A 62 -8.78 -7.20 0.10
N LEU A 63 -8.87 -6.07 0.79
CA LEU A 63 -9.38 -4.82 0.24
C LEU A 63 -8.23 -3.80 0.11
N TYR A 64 -7.95 -3.39 -1.10
CA TYR A 64 -7.06 -2.27 -1.40
C TYR A 64 -7.87 -1.04 -1.78
N VAL A 65 -7.58 0.09 -1.16
CA VAL A 65 -8.19 1.38 -1.49
C VAL A 65 -7.11 2.32 -1.99
N HIS A 66 -7.22 2.72 -3.25
CA HIS A 66 -6.26 3.60 -3.89
C HIS A 66 -6.64 5.07 -3.72
N VAL A 67 -5.88 5.82 -2.92
CA VAL A 67 -6.04 7.27 -2.77
C VAL A 67 -5.07 7.97 -3.75
N PRO A 68 -5.55 8.52 -4.88
CA PRO A 68 -4.67 8.95 -5.97
C PRO A 68 -3.97 10.29 -5.72
N PHE A 69 -4.25 10.98 -4.64
CA PHE A 69 -3.83 12.37 -4.47
C PHE A 69 -2.41 12.50 -3.91
N CYS A 70 -1.63 13.39 -4.52
CA CYS A 70 -0.37 13.89 -4.01
C CYS A 70 -0.33 15.41 -4.11
N GLN A 71 0.41 16.07 -3.20
CA GLN A 71 0.64 17.52 -3.29
C GLN A 71 1.74 17.87 -4.27
N ARG A 72 2.63 16.91 -4.57
CA ARG A 72 3.83 17.10 -5.38
C ARG A 72 4.17 15.82 -6.13
N LEU A 73 4.65 15.93 -7.36
CA LEU A 73 5.12 14.79 -8.14
C LEU A 73 6.59 14.51 -7.78
N CYS A 74 6.86 13.29 -7.32
CA CYS A 74 8.22 12.78 -7.17
C CYS A 74 8.74 12.28 -8.52
N HIS A 75 10.01 12.61 -8.89
CA HIS A 75 10.53 12.32 -10.22
C HIS A 75 10.77 10.84 -10.53
N PHE A 76 10.72 9.98 -9.53
CA PHE A 76 10.83 8.52 -9.70
C PHE A 76 9.47 7.79 -9.71
N CYS A 77 8.38 8.52 -9.41
CA CYS A 77 7.08 7.90 -9.16
C CYS A 77 6.46 7.37 -10.46
N SER A 78 6.06 6.10 -10.43
CA SER A 78 5.29 5.43 -11.50
C SER A 78 3.87 5.05 -11.09
N CYS A 79 3.45 5.43 -9.88
CA CYS A 79 2.09 5.18 -9.41
C CYS A 79 1.09 6.08 -10.13
N TYR A 80 -0.14 5.60 -10.30
CA TYR A 80 -1.22 6.48 -10.74
C TYR A 80 -1.49 7.52 -9.64
N THR A 81 -1.18 8.78 -9.94
CA THR A 81 -1.34 9.89 -8.99
C THR A 81 -1.92 11.12 -9.67
N GLU A 82 -2.73 11.85 -8.92
CA GLU A 82 -3.24 13.17 -9.30
C GLU A 82 -2.61 14.24 -8.39
N ILE A 83 -1.86 15.15 -9.00
CA ILE A 83 -1.28 16.25 -8.25
C ILE A 83 -2.36 17.29 -7.99
N ARG A 84 -2.70 17.46 -6.72
CA ARG A 84 -3.79 18.35 -6.28
C ARG A 84 -3.32 19.23 -5.12
N ARG A 85 -3.85 20.46 -5.08
CA ARG A 85 -3.79 21.25 -3.85
C ARG A 85 -4.68 20.57 -2.80
N HIS A 86 -4.25 20.61 -1.54
CA HIS A 86 -5.03 20.06 -0.44
C HIS A 86 -6.28 20.93 -0.20
N LEU A 87 -7.35 20.64 -0.92
CA LEU A 87 -8.67 21.24 -0.75
C LEU A 87 -9.65 20.19 -0.22
N PRO A 88 -10.44 20.50 0.80
CA PRO A 88 -11.41 19.56 1.38
C PRO A 88 -12.37 18.95 0.34
N ALA A 89 -12.75 19.72 -0.68
CA ALA A 89 -13.67 19.27 -1.73
C ALA A 89 -13.17 17.99 -2.43
N HIS A 90 -11.87 17.92 -2.80
CA HIS A 90 -11.32 16.76 -3.50
C HIS A 90 -11.45 15.46 -2.69
N GLY A 91 -11.18 15.52 -1.40
CA GLY A 91 -11.31 14.36 -0.53
C GLY A 91 -12.78 13.98 -0.28
N ASN A 92 -13.70 14.94 -0.19
CA ASN A 92 -15.13 14.68 -0.03
C ASN A 92 -15.70 13.97 -1.27
N ASP A 93 -15.39 14.47 -2.47
CA ASP A 93 -15.83 13.87 -3.73
C ASP A 93 -15.27 12.44 -3.86
N TYR A 94 -13.98 12.26 -3.55
CA TYR A 94 -13.34 10.94 -3.57
C TYR A 94 -14.06 9.96 -2.64
N VAL A 95 -14.24 10.31 -1.36
CA VAL A 95 -14.91 9.45 -0.38
C VAL A 95 -16.34 9.11 -0.81
N SER A 96 -17.05 10.07 -1.40
CA SER A 96 -18.39 9.84 -1.94
C SER A 96 -18.40 8.81 -3.07
N HIS A 97 -17.43 8.88 -3.99
CA HIS A 97 -17.31 7.92 -5.09
C HIS A 97 -16.92 6.52 -4.59
N VAL A 98 -15.96 6.43 -3.65
CA VAL A 98 -15.59 5.15 -3.03
C VAL A 98 -16.77 4.52 -2.31
N LYS A 99 -17.60 5.30 -1.63
CA LYS A 99 -18.84 4.82 -1.00
C LYS A 99 -19.78 4.18 -2.01
N ILE A 100 -20.02 4.85 -3.16
CA ILE A 100 -20.89 4.33 -4.23
C ILE A 100 -20.29 3.01 -4.79
N GLU A 101 -18.97 2.95 -4.97
CA GLU A 101 -18.30 1.74 -5.45
C GLU A 101 -18.46 0.57 -4.47
N LEU A 102 -18.24 0.81 -3.18
CA LEU A 102 -18.45 -0.20 -2.13
C LEU A 102 -19.89 -0.70 -2.07
N GLU A 103 -20.88 0.18 -2.20
CA GLU A 103 -22.29 -0.20 -2.26
C GLU A 103 -22.58 -1.09 -3.49
N ARG A 104 -22.01 -0.77 -4.65
CA ARG A 104 -22.11 -1.59 -5.87
C ARG A 104 -21.46 -2.97 -5.68
N LEU A 105 -20.29 -3.02 -5.07
CA LEU A 105 -19.60 -4.28 -4.76
C LEU A 105 -20.44 -5.15 -3.82
N ARG A 106 -21.02 -4.57 -2.79
CA ARG A 106 -21.93 -5.27 -1.87
C ARG A 106 -23.17 -5.84 -2.59
N VAL A 107 -23.78 -5.05 -3.46
CA VAL A 107 -24.94 -5.49 -4.27
C VAL A 107 -24.51 -6.62 -5.21
N CYS A 108 -23.35 -6.53 -5.85
CA CYS A 108 -22.81 -7.61 -6.68
C CYS A 108 -22.57 -8.90 -5.90
N ALA A 109 -22.07 -8.79 -4.67
CA ALA A 109 -21.78 -9.94 -3.81
C ALA A 109 -23.08 -10.61 -3.30
N GLY A 110 -24.17 -9.85 -3.13
CA GLY A 110 -25.42 -10.31 -2.52
C GLY A 110 -25.33 -10.54 -1.00
N LYS A 111 -24.18 -10.25 -0.40
CA LYS A 111 -23.90 -10.31 1.05
C LYS A 111 -22.73 -9.37 1.35
N LEU A 112 -22.45 -9.14 2.63
CA LEU A 112 -21.22 -8.42 3.01
C LEU A 112 -19.99 -9.30 2.73
N PRO A 113 -19.00 -8.82 1.95
CA PRO A 113 -17.74 -9.53 1.78
C PRO A 113 -16.97 -9.54 3.11
N ARG A 114 -16.29 -10.65 3.39
CA ARG A 114 -15.40 -10.75 4.56
C ARG A 114 -14.02 -10.29 4.18
N ILE A 115 -13.44 -9.38 4.97
CA ILE A 115 -12.13 -8.75 4.72
C ILE A 115 -11.13 -9.26 5.76
N PHE A 116 -10.01 -9.84 5.32
CA PHE A 116 -8.90 -10.22 6.20
C PHE A 116 -7.76 -9.20 6.21
N SER A 117 -7.70 -8.31 5.22
CA SER A 117 -6.70 -7.24 5.14
C SER A 117 -7.27 -6.00 4.46
N LEU A 118 -7.05 -4.83 5.07
CA LEU A 118 -7.33 -3.52 4.48
C LEU A 118 -6.01 -2.79 4.26
N HIS A 119 -5.77 -2.36 3.03
CA HIS A 119 -4.61 -1.52 2.70
C HIS A 119 -5.04 -0.21 2.05
N LEU A 120 -4.60 0.92 2.61
CA LEU A 120 -4.72 2.22 1.97
C LEU A 120 -3.38 2.58 1.33
N GLY A 121 -3.38 2.73 0.02
CA GLY A 121 -2.16 3.05 -0.73
C GLY A 121 -2.41 4.01 -1.88
N GLY A 122 -1.43 4.14 -2.77
CA GLY A 122 -1.55 4.89 -4.02
C GLY A 122 -0.67 6.12 -4.10
N GLY A 123 -1.26 7.30 -4.16
CA GLY A 123 -0.53 8.57 -4.08
C GLY A 123 -0.11 8.86 -2.65
N THR A 124 -1.04 9.33 -1.83
CA THR A 124 -0.80 9.57 -0.38
C THR A 124 -2.12 9.48 0.38
N PRO A 125 -2.43 8.38 1.07
CA PRO A 125 -3.65 8.24 1.85
C PRO A 125 -3.88 9.34 2.88
N THR A 126 -2.82 9.84 3.52
CA THR A 126 -2.88 10.96 4.47
C THR A 126 -3.05 12.34 3.82
N PHE A 127 -3.27 12.40 2.51
CA PHE A 127 -3.85 13.57 1.84
C PHE A 127 -5.29 13.82 2.32
N LEU A 128 -6.01 12.78 2.68
CA LEU A 128 -7.35 12.89 3.26
C LEU A 128 -7.27 13.48 4.66
N SER A 129 -8.18 14.40 4.96
CA SER A 129 -8.32 14.93 6.32
C SER A 129 -8.80 13.86 7.30
N GLU A 130 -8.65 14.10 8.59
CA GLU A 130 -9.09 13.19 9.64
C GLU A 130 -10.58 12.83 9.49
N LYS A 131 -11.43 13.82 9.23
CA LYS A 131 -12.86 13.59 8.98
C LYS A 131 -13.08 12.67 7.79
N GLN A 132 -12.36 12.88 6.69
CA GLN A 132 -12.47 12.08 5.47
C GLN A 132 -11.96 10.64 5.67
N LEU A 133 -10.90 10.44 6.44
CA LEU A 133 -10.43 9.10 6.84
C LEU A 133 -11.51 8.37 7.68
N VAL A 134 -12.12 9.05 8.63
CA VAL A 134 -13.23 8.48 9.41
C VAL A 134 -14.42 8.13 8.52
N ASP A 135 -14.83 9.03 7.63
CA ASP A 135 -15.96 8.82 6.73
C ASP A 135 -15.69 7.66 5.75
N LEU A 136 -14.45 7.53 5.23
CA LEU A 136 -14.01 6.41 4.41
C LEU A 136 -14.11 5.08 5.16
N LEU A 137 -13.57 5.01 6.38
CA LEU A 137 -13.62 3.79 7.19
C LEU A 137 -15.06 3.41 7.57
N LYS A 138 -15.94 4.39 7.88
CA LYS A 138 -17.35 4.14 8.09
C LYS A 138 -18.03 3.55 6.87
N ALA A 139 -17.73 4.08 5.67
CA ALA A 139 -18.26 3.56 4.42
C ALA A 139 -17.81 2.12 4.16
N ILE A 140 -16.54 1.80 4.41
CA ILE A 140 -16.02 0.44 4.26
C ILE A 140 -16.71 -0.51 5.24
N ARG A 141 -16.80 -0.15 6.53
CA ARG A 141 -17.44 -0.96 7.57
C ARG A 141 -18.95 -1.17 7.34
N ALA A 142 -19.62 -0.24 6.69
CA ALA A 142 -21.02 -0.38 6.32
C ALA A 142 -21.24 -1.38 5.16
N ASN A 143 -20.20 -1.67 4.37
CA ASN A 143 -20.29 -2.48 3.15
C ASN A 143 -19.45 -3.76 3.19
N ALA A 144 -18.74 -4.04 4.28
CA ALA A 144 -17.92 -5.23 4.49
C ALA A 144 -17.87 -5.66 5.96
N GLU A 145 -17.63 -6.94 6.20
CA GLU A 145 -17.33 -7.50 7.51
C GLU A 145 -15.83 -7.75 7.63
N PHE A 146 -15.23 -7.36 8.75
CA PHE A 146 -13.83 -7.65 9.01
C PHE A 146 -13.68 -8.95 9.78
N CYS A 147 -12.69 -9.78 9.38
CA CYS A 147 -12.27 -10.91 10.19
C CYS A 147 -11.73 -10.43 11.54
N PRO A 148 -11.86 -11.19 12.63
CA PRO A 148 -11.33 -10.79 13.95
C PRO A 148 -9.83 -10.47 13.92
N SER A 149 -9.06 -11.14 13.06
CA SER A 149 -7.62 -10.94 12.84
C SER A 149 -7.30 -10.07 11.62
N ALA A 150 -8.23 -9.25 11.16
CA ALA A 150 -8.01 -8.42 9.98
C ALA A 150 -6.91 -7.38 10.23
N GLU A 151 -5.91 -7.35 9.35
CA GLU A 151 -4.81 -6.40 9.41
C GLU A 151 -5.15 -5.11 8.63
N PHE A 152 -4.92 -3.96 9.25
CA PHE A 152 -5.07 -2.66 8.60
C PHE A 152 -3.71 -2.02 8.44
N SER A 153 -3.39 -1.66 7.20
CA SER A 153 -2.11 -1.06 6.81
C SER A 153 -2.29 0.14 5.90
N LEU A 154 -1.35 1.06 5.92
CA LEU A 154 -1.35 2.21 5.03
C LEU A 154 0.05 2.65 4.64
N GLU A 155 0.11 3.31 3.46
CA GLU A 155 1.27 4.06 3.01
C GLU A 155 1.13 5.53 3.37
N THR A 156 2.23 6.20 3.68
CA THR A 156 2.20 7.65 3.87
C THR A 156 3.50 8.35 3.48
N ASN A 157 3.39 9.65 3.26
CA ASN A 157 4.53 10.53 3.10
C ASN A 157 4.90 11.15 4.46
N PRO A 158 6.14 10.89 4.97
CA PRO A 158 6.59 11.46 6.25
C PRO A 158 6.56 12.98 6.31
N GLU A 159 6.63 13.68 5.17
CA GLU A 159 6.54 15.14 5.13
C GLU A 159 5.14 15.65 5.49
N LEU A 160 4.10 14.91 5.12
CA LEU A 160 2.72 15.38 5.11
C LEU A 160 1.87 14.87 6.27
N VAL A 161 2.20 13.71 6.82
CA VAL A 161 1.42 13.11 7.91
C VAL A 161 1.55 13.94 9.20
N THR A 162 0.44 14.15 9.87
CA THR A 162 0.39 14.87 11.14
C THR A 162 0.33 13.92 12.35
N PRO A 163 0.79 14.36 13.54
CA PRO A 163 0.65 13.57 14.76
C PRO A 163 -0.79 13.18 15.10
N SER A 164 -1.74 14.06 14.83
CA SER A 164 -3.16 13.78 15.07
C SER A 164 -3.72 12.74 14.12
N GLN A 165 -3.32 12.79 12.83
CA GLN A 165 -3.67 11.74 11.86
C GLN A 165 -3.10 10.37 12.27
N LEU A 166 -1.86 10.29 12.76
CA LEU A 166 -1.27 9.02 13.20
C LEU A 166 -2.07 8.41 14.37
N ARG A 167 -2.39 9.21 15.39
CA ARG A 167 -3.22 8.74 16.50
C ARG A 167 -4.59 8.27 16.04
N LEU A 168 -5.27 9.07 15.21
CA LEU A 168 -6.56 8.72 14.65
C LEU A 168 -6.50 7.40 13.85
N LEU A 169 -5.49 7.22 13.00
CA LEU A 169 -5.34 6.01 12.21
C LEU A 169 -5.17 4.78 13.11
N TRP A 170 -4.37 4.89 14.17
CA TRP A 170 -4.25 3.82 15.16
C TRP A 170 -5.59 3.53 15.86
N GLU A 171 -6.33 4.55 16.29
CA GLU A 171 -7.68 4.43 16.88
C GLU A 171 -8.68 3.78 15.90
N LEU A 172 -8.52 4.00 14.61
CA LEU A 172 -9.32 3.38 13.56
C LEU A 172 -8.95 1.92 13.29
N GLY A 173 -7.88 1.41 13.92
CA GLY A 173 -7.43 0.02 13.85
C GLY A 173 -6.25 -0.23 12.91
N PHE A 174 -5.61 0.81 12.37
CA PHE A 174 -4.38 0.62 11.58
C PHE A 174 -3.22 0.26 12.51
N SER A 175 -2.64 -0.90 12.29
CA SER A 175 -1.50 -1.41 13.06
C SER A 175 -0.18 -1.37 12.30
N ARG A 176 -0.22 -1.22 10.97
CA ARG A 176 0.97 -1.18 10.12
C ARG A 176 1.00 0.08 9.27
N ILE A 177 2.19 0.70 9.21
CA ILE A 177 2.42 1.91 8.41
C ILE A 177 3.70 1.77 7.58
N SER A 178 3.64 2.12 6.28
CA SER A 178 4.82 2.26 5.43
C SER A 178 5.12 3.73 5.17
N LEU A 179 6.33 4.13 5.48
CA LEU A 179 6.83 5.49 5.28
C LEU A 179 7.67 5.54 4.00
N GLY A 180 7.18 6.26 3.00
CA GLY A 180 7.91 6.47 1.76
C GLY A 180 9.12 7.38 1.97
N VAL A 181 10.22 6.85 2.47
CA VAL A 181 11.47 7.59 2.76
C VAL A 181 12.32 7.76 1.51
N GLN A 182 12.48 6.71 0.72
CA GLN A 182 13.21 6.60 -0.54
C GLN A 182 14.73 6.75 -0.40
N ASP A 183 15.21 7.85 0.19
CA ASP A 183 16.63 8.14 0.47
C ASP A 183 16.76 9.18 1.60
N LEU A 184 17.83 9.12 2.38
CA LEU A 184 18.10 10.04 3.46
C LEU A 184 19.06 11.18 3.06
N ASN A 185 19.76 11.04 1.92
CA ASN A 185 20.69 12.05 1.44
C ASN A 185 19.94 13.28 0.89
N PRO A 186 20.18 14.49 1.41
CA PRO A 186 19.48 15.70 0.97
C PRO A 186 19.65 16.01 -0.53
N ASN A 187 20.81 15.69 -1.12
CA ASN A 187 21.06 15.91 -2.55
C ASN A 187 20.22 14.96 -3.42
N VAL A 188 20.03 13.71 -2.97
CA VAL A 188 19.14 12.76 -3.62
C VAL A 188 17.69 13.21 -3.47
N GLN A 189 17.27 13.56 -2.26
CA GLN A 189 15.93 14.07 -1.98
C GLN A 189 15.58 15.28 -2.86
N TRP A 190 16.53 16.21 -3.02
CA TRP A 190 16.35 17.36 -3.90
C TRP A 190 16.18 16.93 -5.37
N ALA A 191 17.01 16.01 -5.85
CA ALA A 191 16.96 15.54 -7.22
C ALA A 191 15.65 14.80 -7.56
N ILE A 192 15.04 14.11 -6.58
CA ILE A 192 13.78 13.37 -6.76
C ILE A 192 12.53 14.16 -6.37
N ASN A 193 12.68 15.44 -6.00
CA ASN A 193 11.59 16.33 -5.56
C ASN A 193 10.80 15.76 -4.34
N ARG A 194 11.54 15.24 -3.34
CA ARG A 194 10.96 14.69 -2.11
C ARG A 194 11.80 15.05 -0.90
N PHE A 195 11.26 15.88 -0.01
CA PHE A 195 12.01 16.51 1.08
C PHE A 195 11.47 16.04 2.43
N HIS A 196 12.32 15.36 3.21
CA HIS A 196 12.02 14.97 4.57
C HIS A 196 13.33 14.82 5.36
N PRO A 197 13.70 15.79 6.16
CA PRO A 197 14.92 15.72 6.98
C PRO A 197 14.88 14.50 7.91
N TYR A 198 16.05 13.93 8.17
CA TYR A 198 16.20 12.74 9.03
C TYR A 198 15.50 12.87 10.39
N HIS A 199 15.65 14.03 11.07
CA HIS A 199 14.99 14.27 12.36
C HIS A 199 13.47 14.10 12.29
N LYS A 200 12.83 14.59 11.22
CA LYS A 200 11.39 14.46 11.03
C LYS A 200 10.95 13.00 10.85
N ILE A 201 11.73 12.20 10.11
CA ILE A 201 11.48 10.76 10.00
C ILE A 201 11.60 10.10 11.36
N LYS A 202 12.67 10.40 12.10
CA LYS A 202 12.89 9.88 13.46
C LYS A 202 11.72 10.21 14.39
N ASP A 203 11.24 11.45 14.39
CA ASP A 203 10.13 11.89 15.23
C ASP A 203 8.82 11.14 14.88
N ILE A 204 8.55 10.94 13.59
CA ILE A 204 7.38 10.16 13.13
C ILE A 204 7.49 8.70 13.56
N VAL A 205 8.66 8.07 13.40
CA VAL A 205 8.86 6.68 13.83
C VAL A 205 8.67 6.53 15.33
N THR A 206 9.24 7.45 16.12
CA THR A 206 9.05 7.49 17.56
C THR A 206 7.58 7.60 17.90
N LEU A 207 6.87 8.53 17.29
CA LEU A 207 5.44 8.72 17.51
C LEU A 207 4.62 7.50 17.11
N CYS A 208 4.91 6.84 15.99
CA CYS A 208 4.22 5.61 15.60
C CYS A 208 4.38 4.52 16.66
N ARG A 209 5.61 4.32 17.17
CA ARG A 209 5.89 3.33 18.23
C ARG A 209 5.20 3.69 19.54
N ASP A 210 5.27 4.95 19.97
CA ASP A 210 4.64 5.43 21.20
C ASP A 210 3.10 5.36 21.12
N THR A 211 2.53 5.51 19.91
CA THR A 211 1.10 5.37 19.67
C THR A 211 0.63 3.92 19.69
N GLY A 212 1.52 2.95 19.38
CA GLY A 212 1.22 1.52 19.44
C GLY A 212 1.12 0.83 18.07
N PHE A 213 1.68 1.41 17.00
CA PHE A 213 1.77 0.69 15.72
C PHE A 213 2.68 -0.53 15.85
N ASP A 214 2.18 -1.71 15.43
CA ASP A 214 2.90 -2.97 15.50
C ASP A 214 4.07 -3.03 14.51
N SER A 215 3.93 -2.38 13.36
CA SER A 215 4.94 -2.39 12.30
C SER A 215 5.09 -1.02 11.64
N VAL A 216 6.33 -0.54 11.58
CA VAL A 216 6.74 0.65 10.83
C VAL A 216 7.73 0.22 9.76
N ASN A 217 7.34 0.32 8.50
CA ASN A 217 8.16 -0.03 7.34
C ASN A 217 8.70 1.22 6.65
N PHE A 218 9.84 1.10 5.99
CA PHE A 218 10.42 2.12 5.12
C PHE A 218 10.46 1.63 3.68
N ASP A 219 9.91 2.43 2.77
CA ASP A 219 10.14 2.25 1.36
C ASP A 219 11.42 2.99 0.98
N LEU A 220 12.41 2.25 0.49
CA LEU A 220 13.70 2.77 0.03
C LEU A 220 13.86 2.45 -1.45
N VAL A 221 14.49 3.35 -2.21
CA VAL A 221 14.74 3.17 -3.65
C VAL A 221 16.23 3.27 -3.90
N TYR A 222 16.78 2.29 -4.60
CA TYR A 222 18.17 2.32 -5.08
C TYR A 222 18.24 2.75 -6.55
N GLY A 223 19.39 3.29 -6.96
CA GLY A 223 19.61 3.76 -8.33
C GLY A 223 18.95 5.13 -8.61
N LEU A 224 18.64 5.90 -7.56
CA LEU A 224 18.13 7.26 -7.72
C LEU A 224 19.20 8.22 -8.23
N THR A 225 18.77 9.29 -8.91
CA THR A 225 19.67 10.37 -9.37
C THR A 225 20.47 10.95 -8.20
N LYS A 226 21.80 11.05 -8.37
CA LYS A 226 22.78 11.50 -7.36
C LYS A 226 23.00 10.56 -6.18
N GLN A 227 22.45 9.36 -6.20
CA GLN A 227 22.77 8.33 -5.22
C GLN A 227 24.18 7.76 -5.45
N THR A 228 24.92 7.50 -4.40
CA THR A 228 26.28 6.95 -4.44
C THR A 228 26.35 5.69 -3.57
N MET A 229 27.38 4.87 -3.79
CA MET A 229 27.64 3.64 -3.03
C MET A 229 28.35 3.92 -1.68
N THR A 230 28.56 5.18 -1.31
CA THR A 230 29.26 5.59 -0.06
C THR A 230 28.31 6.20 0.92
#